data_75eb66c386bb10ab3aa388d8630fd29a
#
_entry.id   75eb66c386bb10ab3aa388d8630fd29a
#
_cell.length_a   1.000
_cell.length_b   1.000
_cell.length_c   1.000
_cell.angle_alpha   90.00
_cell.angle_beta   90.00
_cell.angle_gamma   90.00
#
_symmetry.space_group_name_H-M   'P 1'
#
loop_
_entity.id
_entity.type
_entity.pdbx_description
1 polymer ?
#
loop_
_entity_poly.entity_id
_entity_poly.type
_entity_poly.pdbx_seq_one_letter_code
_entity_poly.pdbx_strand_id
1 'polypeptide(L)'
;MNLIASVYIKDNKVVKVKSGDFRTLKFYHESPIDLVKRFEDLGVKDIYFVDLGSAKMHEKNNFILLEMISQFSDIKINYSGGLRTSENVSSAFINGANMVTLGSMPVYDKNIFLNCLTTWGFKKIVMAVDIWKNNLRINGWKHQTKIDPVSYTHLTLPTKRSV
;
A
#
# COMPACT_ATOMS: atom_id res chain seq x y z
N MET A 1 10.48 20.04 3.66
CA MET A 1 9.78 19.28 2.61
C MET A 1 9.93 17.81 2.98
N ASN A 2 8.85 17.04 3.09
CA ASN A 2 8.96 15.60 3.33
C ASN A 2 9.03 14.87 1.99
N LEU A 3 10.13 14.16 1.76
CA LEU A 3 10.31 13.31 0.58
C LEU A 3 9.92 11.89 0.95
N ILE A 4 9.00 11.30 0.18
CA ILE A 4 8.61 9.90 0.29
C ILE A 4 9.06 9.21 -1.00
N ALA A 5 9.99 8.27 -0.89
CA ALA A 5 10.42 7.49 -2.05
C ALA A 5 9.48 6.31 -2.28
N SER A 6 9.19 5.99 -3.55
CA SER A 6 8.35 4.84 -3.89
C SER A 6 9.20 3.66 -4.33
N VAL A 7 9.00 2.51 -3.69
CA VAL A 7 9.65 1.24 -4.03
C VAL A 7 8.57 0.25 -4.46
N TYR A 8 8.65 -0.20 -5.70
CA TYR A 8 7.73 -1.20 -6.22
C TYR A 8 8.46 -2.54 -6.33
N ILE A 9 7.83 -3.60 -5.82
CA ILE A 9 8.39 -4.95 -5.87
C ILE A 9 7.48 -5.95 -6.58
N LYS A 10 8.10 -6.93 -7.19
CA LYS A 10 7.49 -8.17 -7.68
C LYS A 10 8.55 -9.28 -7.67
N ASP A 11 8.17 -10.47 -7.23
CA ASP A 11 9.08 -11.63 -7.15
C ASP A 11 10.40 -11.30 -6.38
N ASN A 12 10.28 -10.61 -5.24
CA ASN A 12 11.41 -10.13 -4.40
C ASN A 12 12.40 -9.20 -5.12
N LYS A 13 12.03 -8.62 -6.24
CA LYS A 13 12.88 -7.73 -7.03
C LYS A 13 12.25 -6.35 -7.15
N VAL A 14 13.10 -5.34 -7.21
CA VAL A 14 12.68 -3.98 -7.53
C VAL A 14 12.18 -3.95 -8.98
N VAL A 15 11.03 -3.32 -9.17
CA VAL A 15 10.43 -3.20 -10.50
C VAL A 15 9.95 -1.78 -10.79
N LYS A 16 9.77 -1.47 -12.05
CA LYS A 16 9.10 -0.26 -12.52
C LYS A 16 8.04 -0.62 -13.52
N VAL A 17 6.89 0.04 -13.40
CA VAL A 17 5.77 -0.08 -14.33
C VAL A 17 5.39 1.32 -14.82
N LYS A 18 5.24 1.50 -16.12
CA LYS A 18 4.83 2.79 -16.70
C LYS A 18 3.30 2.88 -16.69
N SER A 19 2.76 3.89 -16.03
CA SER A 19 1.31 4.19 -16.01
C SER A 19 0.42 2.99 -15.67
N GLY A 20 0.88 2.08 -14.80
CA GLY A 20 0.13 0.89 -14.39
C GLY A 20 0.03 -0.21 -15.47
N ASP A 21 0.67 -0.05 -16.63
CA ASP A 21 0.70 -1.05 -17.68
C ASP A 21 1.80 -2.09 -17.44
N PHE A 22 1.42 -3.27 -16.98
CA PHE A 22 2.34 -4.37 -16.66
C PHE A 22 3.10 -4.95 -17.86
N ARG A 23 2.68 -4.65 -19.09
CA ARG A 23 3.45 -5.00 -20.28
C ARG A 23 4.78 -4.21 -20.35
N THR A 24 4.84 -3.10 -19.60
CA THR A 24 6.03 -2.26 -19.48
C THR A 24 6.88 -2.60 -18.26
N LEU A 25 6.60 -3.72 -17.58
CA LEU A 25 7.31 -4.14 -16.37
C LEU A 25 8.80 -4.32 -16.67
N LYS A 26 9.62 -3.64 -15.91
CA LYS A 26 11.08 -3.76 -15.94
C LYS A 26 11.57 -4.15 -14.57
N PHE A 27 12.48 -5.14 -14.52
CA PHE A 27 13.17 -5.53 -13.29
C PHE A 27 14.50 -4.79 -13.19
N TYR A 28 14.86 -4.41 -11.98
CA TYR A 28 16.16 -3.84 -11.68
C TYR A 28 17.07 -4.89 -11.04
N HIS A 29 18.38 -4.74 -11.21
CA HIS A 29 19.38 -5.64 -10.62
C HIS A 29 19.60 -5.37 -9.13
N GLU A 30 19.37 -4.13 -8.69
CA GLU A 30 19.51 -3.73 -7.30
C GLU A 30 18.48 -4.46 -6.41
N SER A 31 18.92 -4.99 -5.28
CA SER A 31 17.99 -5.64 -4.34
C SER A 31 17.11 -4.59 -3.66
N PRO A 32 15.89 -4.94 -3.22
CA PRO A 32 15.03 -4.01 -2.46
C PRO A 32 15.70 -3.49 -1.19
N ILE A 33 16.48 -4.31 -0.50
CA ILE A 33 17.19 -3.92 0.73
C ILE A 33 18.26 -2.89 0.43
N ASP A 34 19.10 -3.12 -0.59
CA ASP A 34 20.17 -2.19 -0.98
C ASP A 34 19.59 -0.85 -1.45
N LEU A 35 18.48 -0.89 -2.21
CA LEU A 35 17.78 0.32 -2.65
C LEU A 35 17.26 1.13 -1.46
N VAL A 36 16.65 0.47 -0.47
CA VAL A 36 16.13 1.15 0.73
C VAL A 36 17.27 1.73 1.56
N LYS A 37 18.36 0.99 1.76
CA LYS A 37 19.57 1.51 2.44
C LYS A 37 20.15 2.73 1.74
N ARG A 38 20.25 2.68 0.43
CA ARG A 38 20.70 3.83 -0.37
C ARG A 38 19.79 5.04 -0.21
N PHE A 39 18.46 4.86 -0.12
CA PHE A 39 17.56 5.97 0.18
C PHE A 39 17.76 6.52 1.59
N GLU A 40 17.99 5.65 2.56
CA GLU A 40 18.28 6.05 3.94
C GLU A 40 19.57 6.87 4.02
N ASP A 41 20.64 6.44 3.35
CA ASP A 41 21.93 7.15 3.25
C ASP A 41 21.76 8.54 2.61
N LEU A 42 20.82 8.69 1.68
CA LEU A 42 20.44 9.97 1.07
C LEU A 42 19.52 10.83 1.94
N GLY A 43 19.20 10.38 3.16
CA GLY A 43 18.38 11.12 4.12
C GLY A 43 16.87 10.96 3.94
N VAL A 44 16.41 10.05 3.10
CA VAL A 44 14.97 9.69 3.00
C VAL A 44 14.53 9.04 4.31
N LYS A 45 13.42 9.50 4.87
CA LYS A 45 12.88 9.01 6.15
C LYS A 45 11.65 8.11 5.98
N ASP A 46 10.97 8.22 4.87
CA ASP A 46 9.71 7.54 4.61
C ASP A 46 9.73 6.91 3.21
N ILE A 47 9.28 5.66 3.09
CA ILE A 47 9.07 5.01 1.80
C ILE A 47 7.63 4.53 1.64
N TYR A 48 7.14 4.60 0.41
CA TYR A 48 5.93 3.94 -0.04
C TYR A 48 6.32 2.62 -0.72
N PHE A 49 6.10 1.51 -0.03
CA PHE A 49 6.55 0.18 -0.45
C PHE A 49 5.36 -0.61 -1.01
N VAL A 50 5.38 -0.89 -2.31
CA VAL A 50 4.24 -1.46 -3.03
C VAL A 50 4.56 -2.86 -3.55
N ASP A 51 3.87 -3.85 -3.01
CA ASP A 51 3.89 -5.23 -3.51
C ASP A 51 2.94 -5.37 -4.70
N LEU A 52 3.49 -5.25 -5.90
CA LEU A 52 2.72 -5.34 -7.15
C LEU A 52 2.24 -6.75 -7.46
N GLY A 53 2.97 -7.79 -7.03
CA GLY A 53 2.56 -9.18 -7.18
C GLY A 53 1.25 -9.43 -6.44
N SER A 54 1.23 -9.13 -5.16
CA SER A 54 0.04 -9.27 -4.31
C SER A 54 -1.09 -8.34 -4.71
N ALA A 55 -0.78 -7.12 -5.15
CA ALA A 55 -1.79 -6.14 -5.54
C ALA A 55 -2.58 -6.58 -6.77
N LYS A 56 -1.91 -7.10 -7.79
CA LYS A 56 -2.48 -7.34 -9.12
C LYS A 56 -2.67 -8.80 -9.48
N MET A 57 -1.76 -9.67 -9.04
CA MET A 57 -1.76 -11.08 -9.43
C MET A 57 -2.36 -12.00 -8.37
N HIS A 58 -2.82 -11.46 -7.24
CA HIS A 58 -3.31 -12.24 -6.10
C HIS A 58 -2.26 -13.22 -5.55
N GLU A 59 -0.98 -12.90 -5.73
CA GLU A 59 0.13 -13.62 -5.11
C GLU A 59 0.10 -13.43 -3.59
N LYS A 60 0.83 -14.26 -2.86
CA LYS A 60 0.99 -14.08 -1.41
C LYS A 60 1.73 -12.77 -1.12
N ASN A 61 1.33 -12.08 -0.06
CA ASN A 61 2.03 -10.89 0.40
C ASN A 61 3.47 -11.20 0.77
N ASN A 62 4.36 -10.29 0.43
CA ASN A 62 5.80 -10.43 0.66
C ASN A 62 6.20 -9.89 2.03
N PHE A 63 5.60 -10.44 3.09
CA PHE A 63 5.86 -9.98 4.45
C PHE A 63 7.28 -10.31 4.93
N ILE A 64 7.89 -11.39 4.44
CA ILE A 64 9.29 -11.73 4.77
C ILE A 64 10.23 -10.62 4.30
N LEU A 65 10.06 -10.12 3.07
CA LEU A 65 10.89 -9.02 2.58
C LEU A 65 10.62 -7.72 3.35
N LEU A 66 9.36 -7.46 3.72
CA LEU A 66 9.00 -6.31 4.56
C LEU A 66 9.71 -6.37 5.91
N GLU A 67 9.69 -7.54 6.57
CA GLU A 67 10.37 -7.78 7.84
C GLU A 67 11.88 -7.55 7.70
N MET A 68 12.50 -8.16 6.69
CA MET A 68 13.94 -7.96 6.43
C MET A 68 14.29 -6.47 6.28
N ILE A 69 13.54 -5.72 5.49
CA ILE A 69 13.79 -4.28 5.31
C ILE A 69 13.64 -3.53 6.63
N SER A 70 12.61 -3.83 7.42
CA SER A 70 12.37 -3.17 8.70
C SER A 70 13.43 -3.48 9.77
N GLN A 71 14.14 -4.60 9.64
CA GLN A 71 15.25 -4.97 10.53
C GLN A 71 16.58 -4.32 10.13
N PHE A 72 16.77 -4.01 8.85
CA PHE A 72 18.03 -3.48 8.31
C PHE A 72 18.02 -1.97 8.07
N SER A 73 16.90 -1.28 8.31
CA SER A 73 16.76 0.15 8.07
C SER A 73 15.79 0.79 9.06
N ASP A 74 16.08 2.01 9.49
CA ASP A 74 15.22 2.84 10.34
C ASP A 74 14.18 3.64 9.55
N ILE A 75 14.12 3.44 8.22
CA ILE A 75 13.20 4.14 7.34
C ILE A 75 11.75 3.71 7.62
N LYS A 76 10.83 4.67 7.68
CA LYS A 76 9.41 4.37 7.92
C LYS A 76 8.76 3.81 6.66
N ILE A 77 8.10 2.68 6.80
CA ILE A 77 7.51 1.93 5.69
C ILE A 77 5.99 2.09 5.69
N ASN A 78 5.45 2.68 4.62
CA ASN A 78 4.05 2.59 4.28
C ASN A 78 3.87 1.45 3.27
N TYR A 79 3.37 0.30 3.75
CA TYR A 79 3.19 -0.90 2.92
C TYR A 79 1.85 -0.87 2.17
N SER A 80 1.88 -1.26 0.91
CA SER A 80 0.69 -1.37 0.05
C SER A 80 0.77 -2.60 -0.84
N GLY A 81 -0.38 -3.12 -1.20
CA GLY A 81 -0.52 -4.26 -2.11
C GLY A 81 -1.05 -5.51 -1.43
N GLY A 82 -2.11 -6.08 -1.98
CA GLY A 82 -2.67 -7.36 -1.54
C GLY A 82 -3.31 -7.41 -0.16
N LEU A 83 -3.44 -6.31 0.54
CA LEU A 83 -4.10 -6.23 1.86
C LEU A 83 -5.63 -6.29 1.69
N ARG A 84 -6.20 -7.49 1.82
CA ARG A 84 -7.62 -7.77 1.57
C ARG A 84 -8.41 -8.15 2.80
N THR A 85 -7.74 -8.59 3.86
CA THR A 85 -8.34 -9.02 5.12
C THR A 85 -7.69 -8.31 6.30
N SER A 86 -8.34 -8.33 7.47
CA SER A 86 -7.78 -7.80 8.71
C SER A 86 -6.48 -8.50 9.12
N GLU A 87 -6.38 -9.80 8.83
CA GLU A 87 -5.18 -10.60 9.10
C GLU A 87 -4.00 -10.13 8.23
N ASN A 88 -4.24 -9.79 6.94
CA ASN A 88 -3.20 -9.23 6.09
C ASN A 88 -2.70 -7.88 6.63
N VAL A 89 -3.61 -7.03 7.11
CA VAL A 89 -3.26 -5.74 7.73
C VAL A 89 -2.44 -5.94 9.00
N SER A 90 -2.89 -6.84 9.88
CA SER A 90 -2.18 -7.19 11.10
C SER A 90 -0.79 -7.75 10.80
N SER A 91 -0.68 -8.65 9.82
CA SER A 91 0.59 -9.22 9.39
C SER A 91 1.54 -8.14 8.86
N ALA A 92 1.05 -7.17 8.09
CA ALA A 92 1.89 -6.07 7.62
C ALA A 92 2.51 -5.28 8.79
N PHE A 93 1.71 -4.96 9.82
CA PHE A 93 2.21 -4.27 11.00
C PHE A 93 3.19 -5.11 11.83
N ILE A 94 2.90 -6.40 12.03
CA ILE A 94 3.79 -7.34 12.76
C ILE A 94 5.14 -7.44 12.06
N ASN A 95 5.16 -7.42 10.72
CA ASN A 95 6.38 -7.51 9.93
C ASN A 95 7.03 -6.14 9.64
N GLY A 96 6.69 -5.10 10.39
CA GLY A 96 7.45 -3.85 10.42
C GLY A 96 6.89 -2.68 9.61
N ALA A 97 5.68 -2.79 9.05
CA ALA A 97 5.04 -1.61 8.45
C ALA A 97 4.71 -0.57 9.54
N ASN A 98 5.07 0.68 9.31
CA ASN A 98 4.64 1.80 10.16
C ASN A 98 3.24 2.31 9.78
N MET A 99 2.90 2.18 8.50
CA MET A 99 1.61 2.53 7.94
C MET A 99 1.22 1.50 6.87
N VAL A 100 -0.05 1.39 6.57
CA VAL A 100 -0.54 0.61 5.43
C VAL A 100 -1.45 1.44 4.54
N THR A 101 -1.37 1.19 3.23
CA THR A 101 -2.26 1.81 2.25
C THR A 101 -3.24 0.78 1.69
N LEU A 102 -4.53 1.03 1.88
CA LEU A 102 -5.63 0.16 1.48
C LEU A 102 -6.39 0.80 0.30
N GLY A 103 -6.37 0.14 -0.86
CA GLY A 103 -7.07 0.61 -2.06
C GLY A 103 -8.39 -0.12 -2.31
N SER A 104 -8.35 -1.43 -2.45
CA SER A 104 -9.53 -2.22 -2.85
C SER A 104 -10.40 -2.66 -1.68
N MET A 105 -9.83 -2.81 -0.48
CA MET A 105 -10.56 -3.29 0.71
C MET A 105 -11.83 -2.49 1.02
N PRO A 106 -11.81 -1.14 1.04
CA PRO A 106 -13.02 -0.36 1.36
C PRO A 106 -14.17 -0.56 0.37
N VAL A 107 -13.85 -1.00 -0.86
CA VAL A 107 -14.85 -1.30 -1.90
C VAL A 107 -15.47 -2.67 -1.69
N TYR A 108 -14.66 -3.67 -1.32
CA TYR A 108 -15.12 -5.03 -1.14
C TYR A 108 -15.83 -5.25 0.19
N ASP A 109 -15.26 -4.70 1.26
CA ASP A 109 -15.82 -4.84 2.60
C ASP A 109 -15.53 -3.60 3.45
N LYS A 110 -16.53 -2.72 3.49
CA LYS A 110 -16.48 -1.50 4.29
C LYS A 110 -16.32 -1.79 5.79
N ASN A 111 -16.92 -2.88 6.29
CA ASN A 111 -16.88 -3.19 7.73
C ASN A 111 -15.47 -3.63 8.13
N ILE A 112 -14.81 -4.46 7.34
CA ILE A 112 -13.40 -4.83 7.57
C ILE A 112 -12.52 -3.58 7.55
N PHE A 113 -12.72 -2.68 6.58
CA PHE A 113 -11.97 -1.42 6.53
C PHE A 113 -12.19 -0.55 7.78
N LEU A 114 -13.44 -0.37 8.21
CA LEU A 114 -13.77 0.39 9.41
C LEU A 114 -13.18 -0.25 10.68
N ASN A 115 -13.19 -1.58 10.77
CA ASN A 115 -12.56 -2.31 11.86
C ASN A 115 -11.03 -2.09 11.87
N CYS A 116 -10.38 -2.08 10.71
CA CYS A 116 -8.96 -1.75 10.63
C CYS A 116 -8.69 -0.33 11.12
N LEU A 117 -9.52 0.66 10.73
CA LEU A 117 -9.40 2.05 11.20
C LEU A 117 -9.57 2.17 12.72
N THR A 118 -10.50 1.42 13.31
CA THR A 118 -10.74 1.42 14.77
C THR A 118 -9.59 0.75 15.52
N THR A 119 -9.07 -0.33 14.98
CA THR A 119 -8.01 -1.12 15.64
C THR A 119 -6.65 -0.43 15.58
N TRP A 120 -6.27 0.10 14.42
CA TRP A 120 -4.94 0.64 14.17
C TRP A 120 -4.86 2.17 14.20
N GLY A 121 -6.00 2.84 14.03
CA GLY A 121 -6.12 4.30 14.04
C GLY A 121 -5.80 4.97 12.70
N PHE A 122 -6.33 6.18 12.54
CA PHE A 122 -6.25 6.95 11.28
C PHE A 122 -4.83 7.34 10.88
N LYS A 123 -3.91 7.42 11.84
CA LYS A 123 -2.51 7.78 11.56
C LYS A 123 -1.73 6.66 10.89
N LYS A 124 -2.22 5.43 10.99
CA LYS A 124 -1.54 4.24 10.47
C LYS A 124 -2.19 3.66 9.21
N ILE A 125 -3.40 4.09 8.87
CA ILE A 125 -4.13 3.60 7.70
C ILE A 125 -4.36 4.72 6.71
N VAL A 126 -3.89 4.52 5.49
CA VAL A 126 -4.10 5.39 4.33
C VAL A 126 -5.09 4.73 3.38
N MET A 127 -6.09 5.46 2.93
CA MET A 127 -6.99 4.99 1.87
C MET A 127 -6.48 5.49 0.52
N ALA A 128 -6.16 4.57 -0.39
CA ALA A 128 -5.83 4.91 -1.77
C ALA A 128 -7.09 5.05 -2.62
N VAL A 129 -7.14 6.11 -3.41
CA VAL A 129 -8.26 6.40 -4.32
C VAL A 129 -7.71 6.53 -5.73
N ASP A 130 -7.68 5.41 -6.44
CA ASP A 130 -7.20 5.36 -7.82
C ASP A 130 -8.34 5.72 -8.79
N ILE A 131 -8.20 6.83 -9.51
CA ILE A 131 -9.23 7.34 -10.42
C ILE A 131 -8.73 7.33 -11.87
N TRP A 132 -9.56 6.83 -12.77
CA TRP A 132 -9.35 6.90 -14.21
C TRP A 132 -10.66 7.24 -14.94
N LYS A 133 -10.66 8.32 -15.71
CA LYS A 133 -11.85 8.82 -16.44
C LYS A 133 -13.08 8.90 -15.52
N ASN A 134 -12.94 9.56 -14.38
CA ASN A 134 -13.96 9.76 -13.34
C ASN A 134 -14.51 8.47 -12.70
N ASN A 135 -13.83 7.34 -12.86
CA ASN A 135 -14.23 6.08 -12.25
C ASN A 135 -13.15 5.57 -11.31
N LEU A 136 -13.57 5.03 -10.17
CA LEU A 136 -12.68 4.38 -9.21
C LEU A 136 -12.16 3.07 -9.79
N ARG A 137 -10.84 2.87 -9.68
CA ARG A 137 -10.13 1.65 -10.07
C ARG A 137 -9.70 0.87 -8.85
N ILE A 138 -9.79 -0.44 -8.93
CA ILE A 138 -9.38 -1.38 -7.87
C ILE A 138 -8.55 -2.54 -8.45
N ASN A 139 -7.97 -3.38 -7.57
CA ASN A 139 -7.17 -4.54 -7.94
C ASN A 139 -5.98 -4.18 -8.84
N GLY A 140 -5.19 -3.19 -8.43
CA GLY A 140 -4.05 -2.73 -9.22
C GLY A 140 -4.47 -2.27 -10.61
N TRP A 141 -5.56 -1.50 -10.70
CA TRP A 141 -6.12 -0.90 -11.91
C TRP A 141 -6.84 -1.86 -12.87
N LYS A 142 -7.00 -3.14 -12.51
CA LYS A 142 -7.64 -4.14 -13.38
C LYS A 142 -9.15 -3.94 -13.53
N HIS A 143 -9.83 -3.51 -12.47
CA HIS A 143 -11.28 -3.40 -12.43
C HIS A 143 -11.72 -1.96 -12.25
N GLN A 144 -12.70 -1.56 -13.05
CA GLN A 144 -13.42 -0.31 -12.91
C GLN A 144 -14.69 -0.56 -12.09
N THR A 145 -14.95 0.32 -11.13
CA THR A 145 -16.20 0.28 -10.36
C THR A 145 -17.19 1.29 -10.90
N LYS A 146 -18.45 1.19 -10.44
CA LYS A 146 -19.49 2.21 -10.65
C LYS A 146 -19.59 3.17 -9.46
N ILE A 147 -18.68 3.08 -8.49
CA ILE A 147 -18.67 3.92 -7.29
C ILE A 147 -18.15 5.30 -7.68
N ASP A 148 -18.90 6.32 -7.31
CA ASP A 148 -18.47 7.70 -7.43
C ASP A 148 -17.26 7.97 -6.52
N PRO A 149 -16.14 8.51 -7.03
CA PRO A 149 -14.96 8.76 -6.23
C PRO A 149 -15.19 9.68 -5.04
N VAL A 150 -16.09 10.66 -5.14
CA VAL A 150 -16.41 11.57 -4.05
C VAL A 150 -17.13 10.80 -2.93
N SER A 151 -18.12 10.00 -3.28
CA SER A 151 -18.82 9.15 -2.30
C SER A 151 -17.87 8.15 -1.63
N TYR A 152 -16.86 7.67 -2.34
CA TYR A 152 -15.84 6.78 -1.79
C TYR A 152 -14.96 7.47 -0.74
N THR A 153 -14.61 8.73 -0.94
CA THR A 153 -13.81 9.48 0.04
C THR A 153 -14.58 9.81 1.33
N HIS A 154 -15.92 9.74 1.30
CA HIS A 154 -16.78 9.88 2.48
C HIS A 154 -16.97 8.60 3.29
N LEU A 155 -16.25 7.51 2.98
CA LEU A 155 -16.20 6.28 3.78
C LEU A 155 -15.44 6.46 5.11
N THR A 156 -15.51 7.62 5.71
CA THR A 156 -14.91 7.88 7.01
C THR A 156 -15.84 7.36 8.13
N LEU A 157 -15.27 7.14 9.32
CA LEU A 157 -16.05 6.86 10.51
C LEU A 157 -17.12 7.95 10.69
N PRO A 158 -18.34 7.58 11.11
CA PRO A 158 -19.33 8.59 11.45
C PRO A 158 -18.71 9.53 12.49
N THR A 159 -18.55 10.79 12.14
CA THR A 159 -18.23 11.83 13.12
C THR A 159 -19.31 11.77 14.18
N LYS A 160 -18.95 11.44 15.43
CA LYS A 160 -19.84 11.69 16.55
C LYS A 160 -20.17 13.19 16.51
N ARG A 161 -21.34 13.56 16.03
CA ARG A 161 -21.90 14.85 16.38
C ARG A 161 -22.08 14.80 17.89
N SER A 162 -21.21 15.49 18.61
CA SER A 162 -21.49 15.86 20.00
C SER A 162 -22.78 16.68 19.96
N VAL A 163 -23.82 16.15 20.54
CA VAL A 163 -25.02 16.89 20.92
C VAL A 163 -24.67 17.67 22.16
#